data_2af9b44405ee066e5b7af825f5d8cf84
#
_entry.id   2af9b44405ee066e5b7af825f5d8cf84
#
_cell.length_a   1.000
_cell.length_b   1.000
_cell.length_c   1.000
_cell.angle_alpha   90.00
_cell.angle_beta   90.00
_cell.angle_gamma   90.00
#
_symmetry.space_group_name_H-M   'P 1'
#
loop_
_entity.id
_entity.type
_entity.pdbx_description
1 polymer ?
#
loop_
_entity_poly.entity_id
_entity_poly.type
_entity_poly.pdbx_seq_one_letter_code
_entity_poly.pdbx_strand_id
1 'polypeptide(L)'
;KVQGLIKHVGFSFHSTPEELEAILTAHPEMEFVQLQINYADWENPAVQSRACYEVARKHGKLVIIMEPVKGGMLATPAGKRRKDPQRRRTRRIPGILGSSFCCKPGRRDHSTFRNE
;
A
#
# COMPACT_ATOMS: atom_id res chain seq x y z
N LYS A 1 16.33 8.72 17.28
CA LYS A 1 16.88 7.51 17.90
C LYS A 1 17.89 7.85 18.99
N VAL A 2 18.89 8.67 18.70
CA VAL A 2 19.97 9.00 19.67
C VAL A 2 19.40 9.54 20.99
N GLN A 3 18.35 10.35 20.96
CA GLN A 3 17.70 10.90 22.16
C GLN A 3 16.65 9.96 22.78
N GLY A 4 16.45 8.76 22.24
CA GLY A 4 15.46 7.79 22.74
C GLY A 4 13.99 8.12 22.49
N LEU A 5 13.68 9.24 21.81
CA LEU A 5 12.33 9.73 21.58
C LEU A 5 11.57 8.90 20.52
N ILE A 6 12.27 8.26 19.61
CA ILE A 6 11.70 7.39 18.56
C ILE A 6 12.43 6.06 18.52
N LYS A 7 11.69 4.99 18.21
CA LYS A 7 12.25 3.63 18.06
C LYS A 7 12.63 3.35 16.60
N HIS A 8 11.77 3.73 15.68
CA HIS A 8 11.90 3.47 14.24
C HIS A 8 11.84 4.76 13.43
N VAL A 9 12.52 4.81 12.30
CA VAL A 9 12.53 5.95 11.40
C VAL A 9 12.22 5.51 9.99
N GLY A 10 11.38 6.27 9.30
CA GLY A 10 10.99 6.06 7.91
C GLY A 10 10.32 7.31 7.36
N PHE A 11 9.79 7.21 6.15
CA PHE A 11 9.17 8.35 5.46
C PHE A 11 8.01 7.92 4.56
N SER A 12 7.12 8.86 4.26
CA SER A 12 6.10 8.73 3.22
C SER A 12 6.68 9.14 1.89
N PHE A 13 6.33 8.40 0.84
CA PHE A 13 6.86 8.62 -0.49
C PHE A 13 5.74 8.70 -1.54
N HIS A 14 5.86 9.67 -2.48
CA HIS A 14 4.81 10.02 -3.44
C HIS A 14 5.37 10.39 -4.82
N SER A 15 6.55 9.89 -5.17
CA SER A 15 7.19 10.21 -6.44
C SER A 15 7.59 8.94 -7.21
N THR A 16 8.60 9.01 -8.05
CA THR A 16 8.97 7.94 -8.98
C THR A 16 9.85 6.87 -8.33
N PRO A 17 9.84 5.62 -8.84
CA PRO A 17 10.69 4.55 -8.32
C PRO A 17 12.18 4.89 -8.36
N GLU A 18 12.63 5.67 -9.36
CA GLU A 18 14.02 6.08 -9.51
C GLU A 18 14.45 7.00 -8.38
N GLU A 19 13.59 7.94 -8.00
CA GLU A 19 13.84 8.83 -6.85
C GLU A 19 13.83 8.03 -5.54
N LEU A 20 12.94 7.06 -5.40
CA LEU A 20 12.93 6.18 -4.23
C LEU A 20 14.22 5.37 -4.11
N GLU A 21 14.71 4.82 -5.22
CA GLU A 21 15.99 4.10 -5.27
C GLU A 21 17.14 5.00 -4.82
N ALA A 22 17.18 6.25 -5.32
CA ALA A 22 18.21 7.22 -4.96
C ALA A 22 18.16 7.58 -3.45
N ILE A 23 16.96 7.83 -2.92
CA ILE A 23 16.76 8.15 -1.50
C ILE A 23 17.18 6.98 -0.61
N LEU A 24 16.75 5.77 -0.91
CA LEU A 24 17.08 4.59 -0.10
C LEU A 24 18.56 4.21 -0.19
N THR A 25 19.22 4.53 -1.29
CA THR A 25 20.67 4.36 -1.44
C THR A 25 21.43 5.38 -0.59
N ALA A 26 20.98 6.63 -0.59
CA ALA A 26 21.60 7.72 0.19
C ALA A 26 21.31 7.60 1.70
N HIS A 27 20.16 7.00 2.08
CA HIS A 27 19.67 6.91 3.45
C HIS A 27 19.39 5.47 3.87
N PRO A 28 20.42 4.62 3.99
CA PRO A 28 20.24 3.23 4.38
C PRO A 28 19.70 3.05 5.81
N GLU A 29 19.79 4.08 6.64
CA GLU A 29 19.26 4.10 8.01
C GLU A 29 17.73 4.11 8.10
N MET A 30 17.01 4.41 7.02
CA MET A 30 15.55 4.34 6.97
C MET A 30 15.09 2.90 7.11
N GLU A 31 14.12 2.65 7.98
CA GLU A 31 13.66 1.29 8.30
C GLU A 31 12.38 0.93 7.55
N PHE A 32 11.56 1.92 7.23
CA PHE A 32 10.31 1.72 6.50
C PHE A 32 10.02 2.87 5.53
N VAL A 33 9.20 2.54 4.53
CA VAL A 33 8.64 3.51 3.58
C VAL A 33 7.13 3.37 3.57
N GLN A 34 6.42 4.48 3.66
CA GLN A 34 4.97 4.50 3.51
C GLN A 34 4.62 4.79 2.04
N LEU A 35 3.90 3.87 1.40
CA LEU A 35 3.55 3.91 -0.02
C LEU A 35 2.04 3.88 -0.23
N GLN A 36 1.58 4.61 -1.24
CA GLN A 36 0.20 4.51 -1.71
C GLN A 36 0.01 3.18 -2.45
N ILE A 37 -0.71 2.25 -1.84
CA ILE A 37 -0.95 0.93 -2.42
C ILE A 37 -2.42 0.57 -2.32
N ASN A 38 -3.05 0.35 -3.48
CA ASN A 38 -4.38 -0.22 -3.61
C ASN A 38 -4.50 -0.90 -4.98
N TYR A 39 -5.56 -1.67 -5.18
CA TYR A 39 -5.71 -2.45 -6.41
C TYR A 39 -5.90 -1.59 -7.68
N ALA A 40 -6.37 -0.34 -7.56
CA ALA A 40 -6.57 0.56 -8.69
C ALA A 40 -5.26 1.25 -9.11
N ASP A 41 -4.37 1.51 -8.16
CA ASP A 41 -3.11 2.20 -8.40
C ASP A 41 -1.92 1.26 -8.59
N TRP A 42 -2.11 -0.05 -8.40
CA TRP A 42 -1.04 -1.04 -8.45
C TRP A 42 -0.26 -1.02 -9.77
N GLU A 43 -0.97 -1.01 -10.90
CA GLU A 43 -0.40 -0.93 -12.26
C GLU A 43 -0.59 0.46 -12.90
N ASN A 44 -1.00 1.46 -12.11
CA ASN A 44 -1.25 2.80 -12.62
C ASN A 44 0.10 3.50 -12.92
N PRO A 45 0.35 3.91 -14.18
CA PRO A 45 1.62 4.53 -14.57
C PRO A 45 1.88 5.89 -13.90
N ALA A 46 0.84 6.57 -13.41
CA ALA A 46 0.99 7.84 -12.71
C ALA A 46 1.40 7.67 -11.23
N VAL A 47 1.03 6.55 -10.60
CA VAL A 47 1.33 6.28 -9.18
C VAL A 47 2.49 5.30 -9.03
N GLN A 48 2.61 4.35 -9.96
CA GLN A 48 3.67 3.35 -10.02
C GLN A 48 3.86 2.56 -8.71
N SER A 49 2.75 2.25 -8.03
CA SER A 49 2.76 1.60 -6.71
C SER A 49 3.58 0.32 -6.68
N ARG A 50 3.43 -0.51 -7.72
CA ARG A 50 4.18 -1.77 -7.84
C ARG A 50 5.68 -1.54 -7.91
N ALA A 51 6.13 -0.63 -8.78
CA ALA A 51 7.54 -0.37 -8.96
C ALA A 51 8.18 0.21 -7.68
N CYS A 52 7.51 1.15 -7.03
CA CYS A 52 7.96 1.67 -5.73
C CYS A 52 8.02 0.58 -4.66
N TYR A 53 7.03 -0.33 -4.63
CA TYR A 53 7.03 -1.46 -3.72
C TYR A 53 8.24 -2.39 -3.97
N GLU A 54 8.52 -2.72 -5.24
CA GLU A 54 9.65 -3.58 -5.62
C GLU A 54 10.99 -2.95 -5.23
N VAL A 55 11.15 -1.62 -5.40
CA VAL A 55 12.33 -0.87 -4.94
C VAL A 55 12.49 -0.95 -3.43
N ALA A 56 11.43 -0.67 -2.66
CA ALA A 56 11.49 -0.76 -1.20
C ALA A 56 11.88 -2.17 -0.73
N ARG A 57 11.34 -3.21 -1.37
CA ARG A 57 11.66 -4.61 -1.08
C ARG A 57 13.11 -4.98 -1.45
N LYS A 58 13.63 -4.48 -2.57
CA LYS A 58 15.03 -4.65 -2.98
C LYS A 58 16.00 -4.13 -1.91
N HIS A 59 15.67 -2.99 -1.31
CA HIS A 59 16.44 -2.40 -0.20
C HIS A 59 16.14 -3.02 1.18
N GLY A 60 15.31 -4.07 1.25
CA GLY A 60 14.95 -4.75 2.50
C GLY A 60 14.12 -3.89 3.47
N LYS A 61 13.45 -2.84 2.96
CA LYS A 61 12.66 -1.94 3.79
C LYS A 61 11.26 -2.50 4.05
N LEU A 62 10.73 -2.19 5.23
CA LEU A 62 9.33 -2.44 5.53
C LEU A 62 8.46 -1.45 4.75
N VAL A 63 7.29 -1.91 4.30
CA VAL A 63 6.34 -1.07 3.59
C VAL A 63 5.10 -0.90 4.44
N ILE A 64 4.75 0.35 4.74
CA ILE A 64 3.49 0.75 5.35
C ILE A 64 2.57 1.21 4.22
N ILE A 65 1.35 0.69 4.20
CA ILE A 65 0.39 1.04 3.16
C ILE A 65 -0.45 2.23 3.57
N MET A 66 -0.51 3.24 2.71
CA MET A 66 -1.48 4.33 2.80
C MET A 66 -2.47 4.27 1.63
N GLU A 67 -3.61 4.92 1.78
CA GLU A 67 -4.67 4.98 0.77
C GLU A 67 -5.18 3.60 0.28
N PRO A 68 -5.39 2.60 1.15
CA PRO A 68 -5.84 1.27 0.73
C PRO A 68 -7.21 1.30 0.04
N VAL A 69 -8.01 2.33 0.30
CA VAL A 69 -9.33 2.58 -0.31
C VAL A 69 -9.40 3.90 -1.09
N LYS A 70 -8.25 4.54 -1.34
CA LYS A 70 -8.10 5.75 -2.16
C LYS A 70 -9.08 6.86 -1.73
N GLY A 71 -8.92 7.33 -0.47
CA GLY A 71 -9.79 8.36 0.10
C GLY A 71 -11.26 7.98 0.16
N GLY A 72 -11.60 6.68 0.17
CA GLY A 72 -12.96 6.18 0.14
C GLY A 72 -13.53 5.90 -1.26
N MET A 73 -12.87 6.31 -2.33
CA MET A 73 -13.34 6.09 -3.71
C MET A 73 -13.53 4.60 -4.03
N LEU A 74 -12.67 3.73 -3.51
CA LEU A 74 -12.74 2.30 -3.72
C LEU A 74 -13.70 1.59 -2.75
N ALA A 75 -14.22 2.30 -1.76
CA ALA A 75 -15.23 1.78 -0.84
C ALA A 75 -16.63 1.78 -1.47
N THR A 76 -16.88 2.69 -2.44
CA THR A 76 -18.16 2.76 -3.16
C THR A 76 -17.87 2.70 -4.66
N PRO A 77 -18.02 1.55 -5.33
CA PRO A 77 -17.79 1.47 -6.76
C PRO A 77 -18.76 2.38 -7.49
N ALA A 78 -18.22 3.35 -8.23
CA ALA A 78 -18.96 4.14 -9.19
C ALA A 78 -19.39 3.24 -10.34
N GLY A 79 -20.60 2.78 -10.35
CA GLY A 79 -21.17 2.04 -11.48
C GLY A 79 -22.33 1.15 -11.07
N LYS A 80 -23.53 1.61 -11.39
CA LYS A 80 -24.79 0.88 -11.58
C LYS A 80 -24.99 -0.33 -10.65
N ARG A 81 -25.79 -0.12 -9.62
CA ARG A 81 -26.56 -1.21 -9.01
C ARG A 81 -27.33 -1.93 -10.12
N ARG A 82 -26.71 -2.88 -10.79
CA ARG A 82 -27.48 -3.92 -11.44
C ARG A 82 -28.15 -4.69 -10.32
N LYS A 83 -29.48 -4.58 -10.25
CA LYS A 83 -30.34 -5.44 -9.44
C LYS A 83 -30.18 -6.85 -10.03
N ASP A 84 -29.25 -7.61 -9.49
CA ASP A 84 -29.17 -9.04 -9.71
C ASP A 84 -29.79 -9.71 -8.47
N PRO A 85 -31.00 -10.26 -8.59
CA PRO A 85 -31.69 -10.89 -7.46
C PRO A 85 -31.02 -12.18 -6.95
N GLN A 86 -30.10 -12.76 -7.71
CA GLN A 86 -29.47 -14.03 -7.36
C GLN A 86 -28.12 -13.90 -6.62
N ARG A 87 -27.59 -12.68 -6.47
CA ARG A 87 -26.31 -12.43 -5.80
C ARG A 87 -26.43 -12.27 -4.29
N ARG A 88 -27.21 -13.11 -3.60
CA ARG A 88 -27.37 -13.04 -2.13
C ARG A 88 -26.23 -13.66 -1.33
N ARG A 89 -25.13 -14.14 -1.93
CA ARG A 89 -24.16 -14.96 -1.18
C ARG A 89 -22.74 -14.43 -1.00
N THR A 90 -22.35 -13.28 -1.51
CA THR A 90 -21.07 -12.66 -1.08
C THR A 90 -21.10 -11.17 -1.37
N ARG A 91 -21.75 -10.40 -0.51
CA ARG A 91 -21.57 -8.95 -0.44
C ARG A 91 -20.20 -8.68 0.17
N ARG A 92 -19.15 -8.86 -0.60
CA ARG A 92 -17.87 -8.28 -0.23
C ARG A 92 -18.03 -6.78 -0.37
N ILE A 93 -17.97 -6.08 0.76
CA ILE A 93 -17.96 -4.61 0.79
C ILE A 93 -16.72 -4.16 0.02
N PRO A 94 -16.81 -3.19 -0.92
CA PRO A 94 -15.66 -2.74 -1.71
C PRO A 94 -14.43 -2.34 -0.89
N GLY A 95 -14.63 -1.75 0.28
CA GLY A 95 -13.55 -1.47 1.23
C GLY A 95 -12.82 -2.73 1.71
N ILE A 96 -13.54 -3.85 1.88
CA ILE A 96 -12.95 -5.16 2.21
C ILE A 96 -12.12 -5.70 1.04
N LEU A 97 -12.51 -5.44 -0.21
CA LEU A 97 -11.71 -5.84 -1.38
C LEU A 97 -10.39 -5.08 -1.44
N GLY A 98 -10.39 -3.78 -1.16
CA GLY A 98 -9.18 -2.98 -1.06
C GLY A 98 -8.25 -3.50 0.03
N SER A 99 -8.76 -3.71 1.23
CA SER A 99 -8.00 -4.27 2.35
C SER A 99 -7.53 -5.70 2.08
N SER A 100 -8.36 -6.54 1.43
CA SER A 100 -7.97 -7.91 1.06
C SER A 100 -6.87 -7.95 0.00
N PHE A 101 -6.79 -6.97 -0.90
CA PHE A 101 -5.69 -6.85 -1.84
C PHE A 101 -4.37 -6.63 -1.10
N CYS A 102 -4.38 -5.73 -0.12
CA CYS A 102 -3.22 -5.43 0.69
C CYS A 102 -2.79 -6.59 1.60
N CYS A 103 -3.75 -7.42 2.04
CA CYS A 103 -3.55 -8.49 3.03
C CYS A 103 -3.53 -9.90 2.43
N LYS A 104 -3.31 -10.08 1.12
CA LYS A 104 -3.30 -11.44 0.53
C LYS A 104 -2.25 -12.34 1.19
N PRO A 105 -2.66 -13.43 1.86
CA PRO A 105 -1.71 -14.44 2.33
C PRO A 105 -1.12 -15.17 1.13
N GLY A 106 0.18 -15.32 1.09
CA GLY A 106 0.92 -16.03 0.03
C GLY A 106 2.10 -15.25 -0.51
N ARG A 107 2.11 -13.94 -0.40
CA ARG A 107 3.36 -13.19 -0.40
C ARG A 107 3.88 -13.22 1.03
N ARG A 108 4.90 -14.02 1.30
CA ARG A 108 5.64 -14.01 2.56
C ARG A 108 6.48 -12.74 2.63
N ASP A 109 5.80 -11.62 2.56
CA ASP A 109 6.39 -10.31 2.64
C ASP A 109 6.03 -9.82 4.04
N HIS A 110 7.04 -9.53 4.82
CA HIS A 110 6.91 -8.95 6.14
C HIS A 110 6.34 -7.54 6.08
N SER A 111 5.15 -7.39 5.49
CA SER A 111 4.34 -6.21 5.62
C SER A 111 3.53 -6.37 6.90
N THR A 112 4.08 -5.92 8.00
CA THR A 112 3.37 -5.86 9.27
C THR A 112 2.32 -4.78 9.17
N PHE A 113 1.08 -5.18 8.84
CA PHE A 113 -0.06 -4.32 9.11
C PHE A 113 -0.27 -4.24 10.61
N ARG A 114 -0.08 -3.08 11.19
CA ARG A 114 -0.72 -2.71 12.44
C ARG A 114 -1.76 -1.66 12.10
N ASN A 115 -3.03 -2.07 12.13
CA ASN A 115 -4.12 -1.15 12.36
C ASN A 115 -4.13 -0.88 13.88
N GLU A 116 -3.80 0.32 14.27
CA GLU A 116 -4.26 0.92 15.52
C GLU A 116 -5.25 2.02 15.15
#